data_a3136bfddeda888eb38447808b70f43b
#
_entry.id   a3136bfddeda888eb38447808b70f43b
#
_cell.length_a   1.000
_cell.length_b   1.000
_cell.length_c   1.000
_cell.angle_alpha   90.00
_cell.angle_beta   90.00
_cell.angle_gamma   90.00
#
_symmetry.space_group_name_H-M   'P 1'
#
loop_
_entity.id
_entity.type
_entity.pdbx_description
1 polymer ?
#
loop_
_entity_poly.entity_id
_entity_poly.type
_entity_poly.pdbx_seq_one_letter_code
_entity_poly.pdbx_strand_id
1 'polypeptide(L)'
;MRCVIVLNGDYTENFEFRRGDHIIACDGAYQKLLDHGVSVGETLGDFDSLGYIPDGASVFPVDKDMTDGELALIKAAENGFKKIAFISAGGKRDDHFLGNLSLLIKAFELGLNASLYTNYSVIRYLGEGDHGFIVSGGKTVSFITTGIAEISRSEGLKYPFENTVLKPSST
;
A
#
# COMPACT_ATOMS: atom_id res chain seq x y z
N MET A 1 10.81 -12.44 3.40
CA MET A 1 9.58 -12.76 2.65
C MET A 1 8.73 -11.50 2.66
N ARG A 2 8.08 -11.14 1.54
CA ARG A 2 7.23 -9.96 1.39
C ARG A 2 5.77 -10.41 1.29
N CYS A 3 4.85 -9.70 1.96
CA CYS A 3 3.43 -9.86 1.73
C CYS A 3 2.97 -8.77 0.72
N VAL A 4 2.22 -9.19 -0.29
CA VAL A 4 1.60 -8.31 -1.29
C VAL A 4 0.10 -8.32 -1.03
N ILE A 5 -0.43 -7.17 -0.60
CA ILE A 5 -1.85 -6.97 -0.37
C ILE A 5 -2.43 -6.29 -1.61
N VAL A 6 -3.34 -6.98 -2.27
CA VAL A 6 -3.98 -6.51 -3.51
C VAL A 6 -5.36 -5.97 -3.18
N LEU A 7 -5.51 -4.67 -3.31
CA LEU A 7 -6.75 -3.94 -3.04
C LEU A 7 -7.68 -3.97 -4.27
N ASN A 8 -8.95 -3.60 -4.10
CA ASN A 8 -9.94 -3.72 -5.18
C ASN A 8 -10.01 -2.51 -6.14
N GLY A 9 -8.94 -1.72 -6.26
CA GLY A 9 -8.80 -0.65 -7.26
C GLY A 9 -8.43 -1.17 -8.65
N ASP A 10 -7.97 -0.28 -9.53
CA ASP A 10 -7.45 -0.66 -10.84
C ASP A 10 -6.16 -1.47 -10.71
N TYR A 11 -5.99 -2.44 -11.59
CA TYR A 11 -4.81 -3.30 -11.55
C TYR A 11 -3.51 -2.48 -11.74
N THR A 12 -2.49 -2.82 -10.97
CA THR A 12 -1.18 -2.15 -11.04
C THR A 12 -0.30 -2.89 -12.04
N GLU A 13 -0.31 -2.47 -13.31
CA GLU A 13 0.31 -3.14 -14.45
C GLU A 13 1.84 -3.31 -14.31
N ASN A 14 2.50 -2.32 -13.72
CA ASN A 14 3.96 -2.29 -13.63
C ASN A 14 4.50 -2.88 -12.31
N PHE A 15 3.69 -3.65 -11.59
CA PHE A 15 4.15 -4.29 -10.36
C PHE A 15 4.76 -5.66 -10.63
N GLU A 16 5.98 -5.86 -10.17
CA GLU A 16 6.68 -7.14 -10.30
C GLU A 16 6.49 -8.02 -9.07
N PHE A 17 5.71 -9.08 -9.24
CA PHE A 17 5.65 -10.16 -8.27
C PHE A 17 6.96 -10.92 -8.24
N ARG A 18 7.40 -11.33 -7.05
CA ARG A 18 8.64 -12.07 -6.84
C ARG A 18 8.34 -13.49 -6.39
N ARG A 19 9.22 -14.41 -6.75
CA ARG A 19 9.14 -15.77 -6.20
C ARG A 19 9.21 -15.73 -4.67
N GLY A 20 8.21 -16.28 -4.00
CA GLY A 20 8.10 -16.29 -2.54
C GLY A 20 7.34 -15.10 -1.95
N ASP A 21 6.73 -14.24 -2.77
CA ASP A 21 5.72 -13.32 -2.28
C ASP A 21 4.52 -14.09 -1.75
N HIS A 22 4.01 -13.68 -0.60
CA HIS A 22 2.73 -14.12 -0.09
C HIS A 22 1.67 -13.11 -0.52
N ILE A 23 0.64 -13.56 -1.24
CA ILE A 23 -0.35 -12.68 -1.85
C ILE A 23 -1.67 -12.80 -1.11
N ILE A 24 -2.17 -11.67 -0.60
CA ILE A 24 -3.50 -11.54 0.01
C ILE A 24 -4.36 -10.69 -0.94
N ALA A 25 -5.45 -11.26 -1.45
CA ALA A 25 -6.40 -10.57 -2.29
C ALA A 25 -7.59 -10.05 -1.47
N CYS A 26 -7.91 -8.77 -1.61
CA CYS A 26 -9.06 -8.14 -0.98
C CYS A 26 -10.25 -8.11 -1.95
N ASP A 27 -11.33 -8.78 -1.60
CA ASP A 27 -12.59 -8.78 -2.33
C ASP A 27 -12.40 -9.06 -3.84
N GLY A 28 -12.95 -8.21 -4.73
CA GLY A 28 -12.87 -8.35 -6.20
C GLY A 28 -11.45 -8.39 -6.78
N ALA A 29 -10.41 -8.10 -6.00
CA ALA A 29 -9.02 -8.25 -6.42
C ALA A 29 -8.67 -9.71 -6.74
N TYR A 30 -9.36 -10.68 -6.13
CA TYR A 30 -9.15 -12.10 -6.38
C TYR A 30 -9.32 -12.43 -7.87
N GLN A 31 -10.45 -12.06 -8.46
CA GLN A 31 -10.71 -12.35 -9.88
C GLN A 31 -9.71 -11.65 -10.79
N LYS A 32 -9.36 -10.41 -10.50
CA LYS A 32 -8.36 -9.67 -11.30
C LYS A 32 -7.00 -10.37 -11.32
N LEU A 33 -6.57 -10.90 -10.18
CA LEU A 33 -5.31 -11.66 -10.10
C LEU A 33 -5.37 -12.94 -10.93
N LEU A 34 -6.48 -13.69 -10.88
CA LEU A 34 -6.67 -14.88 -11.70
C LEU A 34 -6.62 -14.56 -13.20
N ASP A 35 -7.29 -13.49 -13.61
CA ASP A 35 -7.32 -13.04 -15.02
C ASP A 35 -5.91 -12.66 -15.53
N HIS A 36 -5.01 -12.27 -14.62
CA HIS A 36 -3.60 -11.99 -14.93
C HIS A 36 -2.65 -13.18 -14.65
N GLY A 37 -3.20 -14.38 -14.38
CA GLY A 37 -2.42 -15.59 -14.16
C GLY A 37 -1.61 -15.60 -12.84
N VAL A 38 -2.00 -14.77 -11.87
CA VAL A 38 -1.33 -14.66 -10.57
C VAL A 38 -2.01 -15.58 -9.56
N SER A 39 -1.24 -16.50 -8.97
CA SER A 39 -1.74 -17.37 -7.89
C SER A 39 -1.90 -16.60 -6.59
N VAL A 40 -3.06 -16.72 -5.96
CA VAL A 40 -3.40 -16.07 -4.70
C VAL A 40 -3.14 -17.03 -3.54
N GLY A 41 -2.47 -16.55 -2.49
CA GLY A 41 -2.22 -17.32 -1.28
C GLY A 41 -3.38 -17.27 -0.29
N GLU A 42 -3.95 -16.09 -0.10
CA GLU A 42 -5.09 -15.87 0.79
C GLU A 42 -6.08 -14.88 0.17
N THR A 43 -7.35 -15.03 0.50
CA THR A 43 -8.42 -14.14 0.01
C THR A 43 -9.31 -13.76 1.18
N LEU A 44 -9.67 -12.48 1.27
CA LEU A 44 -10.55 -11.96 2.32
C LEU A 44 -11.43 -10.81 1.80
N GLY A 45 -12.61 -10.67 2.40
CA GLY A 45 -13.58 -9.63 2.04
C GLY A 45 -15.00 -10.07 2.35
N ASP A 46 -15.99 -9.31 1.88
CA ASP A 46 -17.40 -9.66 1.90
C ASP A 46 -17.87 -10.30 0.59
N PHE A 47 -17.08 -10.13 -0.49
CA PHE A 47 -17.26 -10.70 -1.84
C PHE A 47 -18.57 -10.29 -2.53
N ASP A 48 -19.18 -9.19 -2.10
CA ASP A 48 -20.39 -8.66 -2.72
C ASP A 48 -20.16 -8.29 -4.19
N SER A 49 -18.96 -7.80 -4.51
CA SER A 49 -18.56 -7.40 -5.86
C SER A 49 -18.28 -8.59 -6.79
N LEU A 50 -18.02 -9.79 -6.26
CA LEU A 50 -17.74 -10.99 -7.06
C LEU A 50 -18.99 -11.80 -7.40
N GLY A 51 -20.02 -11.74 -6.53
CA GLY A 51 -21.22 -12.59 -6.66
C GLY A 51 -20.99 -14.07 -6.32
N TYR A 52 -19.80 -14.43 -5.84
CA TYR A 52 -19.44 -15.75 -5.31
C TYR A 52 -18.33 -15.62 -4.26
N ILE A 53 -18.20 -16.63 -3.40
CA ILE A 53 -17.14 -16.70 -2.39
C ILE A 53 -16.08 -17.67 -2.89
N PRO A 54 -14.81 -17.24 -3.03
CA PRO A 54 -13.70 -18.13 -3.39
C PRO A 54 -13.49 -19.23 -2.35
N ASP A 55 -13.06 -20.42 -2.78
CA ASP A 55 -12.75 -21.51 -1.87
C ASP A 55 -11.64 -21.13 -0.89
N GLY A 56 -11.87 -21.39 0.40
CA GLY A 56 -10.92 -21.07 1.46
C GLY A 56 -10.80 -19.59 1.82
N ALA A 57 -11.69 -18.74 1.30
CA ALA A 57 -11.69 -17.30 1.62
C ALA A 57 -12.11 -17.04 3.07
N SER A 58 -11.50 -16.02 3.66
CA SER A 58 -11.92 -15.46 4.95
C SER A 58 -13.04 -14.45 4.72
N VAL A 59 -14.28 -14.81 5.06
CA VAL A 59 -15.45 -13.95 4.85
C VAL A 59 -15.65 -13.04 6.05
N PHE A 60 -15.81 -11.76 5.81
CA PHE A 60 -16.12 -10.75 6.81
C PHE A 60 -17.46 -10.08 6.50
N PRO A 61 -18.24 -9.66 7.52
CA PRO A 61 -19.47 -8.92 7.29
C PRO A 61 -19.23 -7.62 6.54
N VAL A 62 -20.20 -7.19 5.73
CA VAL A 62 -20.21 -5.87 5.07
C VAL A 62 -20.20 -4.76 6.15
N ASP A 63 -20.96 -4.95 7.22
CA ASP A 63 -21.11 -4.01 8.34
C ASP A 63 -20.01 -4.24 9.38
N LYS A 64 -18.81 -3.74 9.09
CA LYS A 64 -17.61 -3.83 9.93
C LYS A 64 -16.91 -2.48 10.01
N ASP A 65 -16.25 -2.22 11.14
CA ASP A 65 -15.53 -0.96 11.41
C ASP A 65 -14.17 -0.86 10.70
N MET A 66 -13.74 -1.89 9.97
CA MET A 66 -12.46 -1.95 9.27
C MET A 66 -12.62 -2.27 7.79
N THR A 67 -11.79 -1.64 6.97
CA THR A 67 -11.72 -1.96 5.55
C THR A 67 -11.02 -3.32 5.32
N ASP A 68 -11.24 -3.94 4.15
CA ASP A 68 -10.55 -5.18 3.78
C ASP A 68 -9.04 -5.00 3.74
N GLY A 69 -8.57 -3.81 3.31
CA GLY A 69 -7.16 -3.47 3.35
C GLY A 69 -6.57 -3.45 4.76
N GLU A 70 -7.32 -2.96 5.75
CA GLU A 70 -6.89 -2.98 7.15
C GLU A 70 -6.86 -4.40 7.72
N LEU A 71 -7.88 -5.21 7.43
CA LEU A 71 -7.92 -6.61 7.84
C LEU A 71 -6.75 -7.40 7.24
N ALA A 72 -6.48 -7.20 5.95
CA ALA A 72 -5.34 -7.82 5.26
C ALA A 72 -4.00 -7.42 5.89
N LEU A 73 -3.85 -6.14 6.26
CA LEU A 73 -2.63 -5.64 6.91
C LEU A 73 -2.44 -6.26 8.29
N ILE A 74 -3.48 -6.32 9.11
CA ILE A 74 -3.44 -6.95 10.43
C ILE A 74 -3.07 -8.41 10.30
N LYS A 75 -3.73 -9.14 9.41
CA LYS A 75 -3.45 -10.56 9.14
C LYS A 75 -2.01 -10.78 8.69
N ALA A 76 -1.48 -9.91 7.81
CA ALA A 76 -0.08 -9.98 7.41
C ALA A 76 0.88 -9.74 8.59
N ALA A 77 0.55 -8.81 9.50
CA ALA A 77 1.34 -8.56 10.70
C ALA A 77 1.34 -9.76 11.67
N GLU A 78 0.18 -10.36 11.91
CA GLU A 78 0.01 -11.56 12.74
C GLU A 78 0.77 -12.76 12.17
N ASN A 79 0.80 -12.92 10.85
CA ASN A 79 1.60 -13.92 10.13
C ASN A 79 3.11 -13.61 10.12
N GLY A 80 3.56 -12.55 10.80
CA GLY A 80 4.97 -12.20 11.00
C GLY A 80 5.64 -11.52 9.81
N PHE A 81 4.89 -11.09 8.80
CA PHE A 81 5.46 -10.31 7.70
C PHE A 81 5.91 -8.93 8.17
N LYS A 82 7.12 -8.53 7.76
CA LYS A 82 7.70 -7.21 8.07
C LYS A 82 7.77 -6.29 6.85
N LYS A 83 7.60 -6.84 5.64
CA LYS A 83 7.63 -6.08 4.39
C LYS A 83 6.30 -6.24 3.68
N ILE A 84 5.62 -5.11 3.46
CA ILE A 84 4.28 -5.05 2.85
C ILE A 84 4.35 -4.26 1.56
N ALA A 85 3.71 -4.77 0.52
CA ALA A 85 3.45 -4.04 -0.70
C ALA A 85 1.94 -3.96 -0.92
N PHE A 86 1.36 -2.77 -0.91
CA PHE A 86 -0.02 -2.55 -1.34
C PHE A 86 -0.02 -2.25 -2.83
N ILE A 87 -0.90 -2.90 -3.58
CA ILE A 87 -1.13 -2.64 -5.01
C ILE A 87 -2.62 -2.50 -5.29
N SER A 88 -2.96 -1.99 -6.48
CA SER A 88 -4.36 -1.77 -6.89
C SER A 88 -5.15 -0.88 -5.91
N ALA A 89 -4.48 0.16 -5.41
CA ALA A 89 -5.01 1.02 -4.37
C ALA A 89 -5.90 2.17 -4.87
N GLY A 90 -5.86 2.50 -6.15
CA GLY A 90 -6.56 3.66 -6.74
C GLY A 90 -7.30 3.32 -8.03
N GLY A 91 -7.81 4.36 -8.72
CA GLY A 91 -8.38 4.29 -10.05
C GLY A 91 -9.91 4.19 -10.11
N LYS A 92 -10.61 3.87 -9.02
CA LYS A 92 -12.09 3.79 -9.00
C LYS A 92 -12.74 4.90 -8.18
N ARG A 93 -12.32 5.05 -6.93
CA ARG A 93 -12.89 5.98 -5.95
C ARG A 93 -11.77 6.70 -5.24
N ASP A 94 -11.78 8.03 -5.31
CA ASP A 94 -10.73 8.87 -4.71
C ASP A 94 -10.73 8.79 -3.18
N ASP A 95 -11.91 8.68 -2.57
CA ASP A 95 -12.06 8.50 -1.13
C ASP A 95 -11.43 7.18 -0.65
N HIS A 96 -11.58 6.09 -1.41
CA HIS A 96 -10.90 4.83 -1.13
C HIS A 96 -9.39 4.96 -1.31
N PHE A 97 -8.91 5.69 -2.32
CA PHE A 97 -7.49 5.94 -2.48
C PHE A 97 -6.91 6.69 -1.28
N LEU A 98 -7.58 7.75 -0.82
CA LEU A 98 -7.18 8.49 0.38
C LEU A 98 -7.17 7.61 1.62
N GLY A 99 -8.20 6.77 1.81
CA GLY A 99 -8.25 5.76 2.87
C GLY A 99 -7.10 4.75 2.77
N ASN A 100 -6.77 4.30 1.55
CA ASN A 100 -5.65 3.37 1.33
C ASN A 100 -4.28 3.99 1.65
N LEU A 101 -4.11 5.31 1.54
CA LEU A 101 -2.89 5.98 2.02
C LEU A 101 -2.73 5.86 3.53
N SER A 102 -3.82 5.85 4.28
CA SER A 102 -3.78 5.67 5.75
C SER A 102 -3.27 4.28 6.16
N LEU A 103 -3.37 3.28 5.27
CA LEU A 103 -2.77 1.95 5.52
C LEU A 103 -1.25 2.02 5.67
N LEU A 104 -0.59 2.98 5.02
CA LEU A 104 0.86 3.17 5.19
C LEU A 104 1.20 3.68 6.59
N ILE A 105 0.37 4.57 7.14
CA ILE A 105 0.52 5.08 8.51
C ILE A 105 0.29 3.94 9.50
N LYS A 106 -0.81 3.19 9.33
CA LYS A 106 -1.13 2.04 10.18
C LYS A 106 -0.04 0.96 10.14
N ALA A 107 0.52 0.70 8.95
CA ALA A 107 1.65 -0.22 8.81
C ALA A 107 2.87 0.26 9.60
N PHE A 108 3.18 1.56 9.57
CA PHE A 108 4.26 2.16 10.35
C PHE A 108 4.01 2.00 11.86
N GLU A 109 2.81 2.28 12.34
CA GLU A 109 2.42 2.09 13.75
C GLU A 109 2.57 0.63 14.21
N LEU A 110 2.35 -0.34 13.30
CA LEU A 110 2.57 -1.76 13.54
C LEU A 110 4.05 -2.19 13.39
N GLY A 111 4.97 -1.26 13.14
CA GLY A 111 6.39 -1.54 12.95
C GLY A 111 6.69 -2.31 11.66
N LEU A 112 5.87 -2.10 10.62
CA LEU A 112 6.01 -2.74 9.31
C LEU A 112 6.60 -1.76 8.29
N ASN A 113 7.40 -2.29 7.36
CA ASN A 113 7.92 -1.53 6.23
C ASN A 113 6.98 -1.69 5.03
N ALA A 114 6.15 -0.70 4.81
CA ALA A 114 5.14 -0.72 3.76
C ALA A 114 5.44 0.24 2.61
N SER A 115 5.04 -0.17 1.41
CA SER A 115 5.01 0.68 0.22
C SER A 115 3.71 0.46 -0.54
N LEU A 116 3.12 1.52 -1.07
CA LEU A 116 1.95 1.46 -1.92
C LEU A 116 2.35 1.79 -3.34
N TYR A 117 2.03 0.90 -4.26
CA TYR A 117 2.37 1.01 -5.67
C TYR A 117 1.12 1.35 -6.48
N THR A 118 1.24 2.37 -7.31
CA THR A 118 0.27 2.72 -8.34
C THR A 118 0.90 2.55 -9.72
N ASN A 119 0.14 2.75 -10.80
CA ASN A 119 0.70 2.76 -12.15
C ASN A 119 1.67 3.93 -12.41
N TYR A 120 1.71 4.93 -11.51
CA TYR A 120 2.47 6.17 -11.71
C TYR A 120 3.56 6.39 -10.66
N SER A 121 3.43 5.81 -9.46
CA SER A 121 4.29 6.14 -8.33
C SER A 121 4.42 5.00 -7.32
N VAL A 122 5.44 5.13 -6.47
CA VAL A 122 5.60 4.36 -5.23
C VAL A 122 5.49 5.34 -4.07
N ILE A 123 4.57 5.08 -3.16
CA ILE A 123 4.28 5.95 -2.02
C ILE A 123 4.73 5.23 -0.74
N ARG A 124 5.34 5.97 0.16
CA ARG A 124 5.78 5.47 1.47
C ARG A 124 5.47 6.49 2.55
N TYR A 125 5.11 6.01 3.71
CA TYR A 125 5.10 6.83 4.92
C TYR A 125 6.48 6.81 5.57
N LEU A 126 6.96 7.97 5.99
CA LEU A 126 8.23 8.15 6.69
C LEU A 126 7.94 8.75 8.06
N GLY A 127 8.37 8.08 9.12
CA GLY A 127 8.41 8.64 10.46
C GLY A 127 9.67 9.48 10.67
N GLU A 128 9.98 9.80 11.93
CA GLU A 128 11.21 10.46 12.30
C GLU A 128 12.44 9.58 12.02
N GLY A 129 13.54 10.20 11.66
CA GLY A 129 14.84 9.55 11.47
C GLY A 129 15.45 9.74 10.10
N ASP A 130 16.54 9.03 9.86
CA ASP A 130 17.27 9.04 8.60
C ASP A 130 16.69 8.00 7.64
N HIS A 131 16.39 8.43 6.41
CA HIS A 131 15.82 7.57 5.39
C HIS A 131 16.65 7.61 4.11
N GLY A 132 16.94 6.44 3.55
CA GLY A 132 17.65 6.31 2.28
C GLY A 132 16.81 5.56 1.24
N PHE A 133 16.82 6.07 0.00
CA PHE A 133 16.10 5.47 -1.11
C PHE A 133 17.02 5.37 -2.33
N ILE A 134 16.89 4.26 -3.05
CA ILE A 134 17.50 4.12 -4.37
C ILE A 134 16.42 4.48 -5.39
N VAL A 135 16.64 5.56 -6.12
CA VAL A 135 15.74 6.05 -7.17
C VAL A 135 16.54 6.20 -8.45
N SER A 136 15.99 5.74 -9.58
CA SER A 136 16.61 5.94 -10.88
C SER A 136 16.72 7.44 -11.20
N GLY A 137 17.82 7.85 -11.80
CA GLY A 137 18.04 9.24 -12.16
C GLY A 137 16.91 9.81 -13.03
N GLY A 138 16.59 11.09 -12.83
CA GLY A 138 15.53 11.80 -13.56
C GLY A 138 14.10 11.52 -13.10
N LYS A 139 13.88 10.72 -12.05
CA LYS A 139 12.55 10.53 -11.44
C LYS A 139 12.22 11.68 -10.51
N THR A 140 10.95 12.08 -10.51
CA THR A 140 10.42 13.05 -9.55
C THR A 140 10.25 12.42 -8.18
N VAL A 141 10.68 13.14 -7.14
CA VAL A 141 10.43 12.81 -5.74
C VAL A 141 9.64 13.95 -5.14
N SER A 142 8.51 13.63 -4.49
CA SER A 142 7.65 14.60 -3.82
C SER A 142 7.51 14.24 -2.34
N PHE A 143 7.50 15.25 -1.49
CA PHE A 143 7.25 15.11 -0.07
C PHE A 143 5.92 15.78 0.26
N ILE A 144 5.02 15.01 0.86
CA ILE A 144 3.70 15.47 1.28
C ILE A 144 3.60 15.20 2.76
N THR A 145 3.15 16.17 3.53
CA THR A 145 2.97 16.03 4.97
C THR A 145 1.50 16.16 5.37
N THR A 146 1.09 15.37 6.37
CA THR A 146 -0.24 15.44 6.98
C THR A 146 -0.29 16.36 8.19
N GLY A 147 0.87 16.82 8.65
CA GLY A 147 1.06 17.74 9.77
C GLY A 147 2.25 18.67 9.50
N ILE A 148 2.87 19.20 10.54
CA ILE A 148 4.11 19.96 10.43
C ILE A 148 5.26 18.95 10.48
N ALA A 149 6.15 18.98 9.50
CA ALA A 149 7.35 18.16 9.44
C ALA A 149 8.56 19.03 9.10
N GLU A 150 9.71 18.71 9.68
CA GLU A 150 10.98 19.36 9.39
C GLU A 150 11.92 18.37 8.73
N ILE A 151 12.51 18.78 7.62
CA ILE A 151 13.58 18.04 6.96
C ILE A 151 14.87 18.80 7.21
N SER A 152 15.73 18.26 8.08
CA SER A 152 17.00 18.89 8.42
C SER A 152 17.94 18.93 7.22
N ARG A 153 18.05 17.85 6.45
CA ARG A 153 18.90 17.77 5.27
C ARG A 153 18.40 16.69 4.30
N SER A 154 18.61 16.91 3.02
CA SER A 154 18.51 15.87 2.00
C SER A 154 19.68 15.88 1.04
N GLU A 155 20.01 14.71 0.49
CA GLU A 155 21.08 14.55 -0.50
C GLU A 155 20.55 13.82 -1.74
N GLY A 156 21.18 14.08 -2.90
CA GLY A 156 20.81 13.42 -4.16
C GLY A 156 19.59 13.99 -4.88
N LEU A 157 18.94 15.01 -4.35
CA LEU A 157 17.85 15.74 -4.99
C LEU A 157 18.36 16.91 -5.81
N LYS A 158 17.69 17.23 -6.94
CA LYS A 158 17.98 18.43 -7.72
C LYS A 158 17.77 19.71 -6.89
N TYR A 159 16.77 19.70 -6.00
CA TYR A 159 16.46 20.76 -5.06
C TYR A 159 16.56 20.18 -3.65
N PRO A 160 17.73 20.26 -3.00
CA PRO A 160 17.91 19.70 -1.68
C PRO A 160 17.16 20.51 -0.62
N PHE A 161 16.69 19.81 0.40
CA PHE A 161 16.15 20.44 1.60
C PHE A 161 17.29 20.72 2.60
N GLU A 162 17.16 21.83 3.30
CA GLU A 162 18.06 22.22 4.38
C GLU A 162 17.25 22.99 5.43
N ASN A 163 17.08 22.43 6.62
CA ASN A 163 16.25 22.96 7.71
C ASN A 163 14.89 23.47 7.23
N THR A 164 14.23 22.67 6.40
CA THR A 164 13.00 23.07 5.70
C THR A 164 11.79 22.56 6.44
N VAL A 165 10.89 23.47 6.82
CA VAL A 165 9.60 23.13 7.44
C VAL A 165 8.55 22.95 6.37
N LEU A 166 7.98 21.74 6.29
CA LEU A 166 6.86 21.40 5.45
C LEU A 166 5.55 21.54 6.22
N LYS A 167 4.52 22.04 5.58
CA LYS A 167 3.15 22.17 6.13
C LYS A 167 2.16 21.58 5.11
N PRO A 168 0.97 21.12 5.54
CA PRO A 168 -0.04 20.57 4.63
C PRO A 168 -0.47 21.56 3.52
N SER A 169 -0.31 22.86 3.77
CA SER A 169 -0.62 23.94 2.83
C SER A 169 0.55 24.38 1.96
N SER A 170 1.74 23.79 2.12
CA SER A 170 2.92 24.09 1.31
C SER A 170 3.36 22.83 0.58
N THR A 171 3.12 22.81 -0.71
CA THR A 171 3.53 21.73 -1.64
C THR A 171 4.54 22.28 -2.62
#